data_d810be327b83788677c51db70379ce7e
#
_entry.id   d810be327b83788677c51db70379ce7e
#
_cell.length_a   1.000
_cell.length_b   1.000
_cell.length_c   1.000
_cell.angle_alpha   90.00
_cell.angle_beta   90.00
_cell.angle_gamma   90.00
#
_symmetry.space_group_name_H-M   'P 1'
#
loop_
_entity.id
_entity.type
_entity.pdbx_description
1 polymer ?
#
loop_
_entity_poly.entity_id
_entity_poly.type
_entity_poly.pdbx_seq_one_letter_code
_entity_poly.pdbx_strand_id
1 'polypeptide(L)'
;RLLGGMSMASMFVVCESWINLYAEQHNRGAMFSIYMLTTAIAVLLGQILVALVGPQSPHLFLVAAATVFVAFAPKFAGLRWPTLPSVPADPAPAPGAKADRRLGPLSLFRLAPVTVVAIFQAGITNMNIFVLTPLYGTQIGLSAAATVWLVTTISIAGMLAQTPVGWLSDRFDRRLMLLVQGLVSVTACAAIAWVGTFSVPLLFVLFFLYGATALTIYPVAMAFGASQLHSRHMVAASGTLLLLYSIGNVATPGVAAGLMAHLGPPAMFLLLGGGAALVTLAACYNLLRRPVTAPVMQSAEERV
;
A
#
# COMPACT_ATOMS: atom_id res chain seq x y z
N ARG A 1 -19.05 12.97 -2.45
CA ARG A 1 -17.74 12.36 -2.18
C ARG A 1 -17.82 11.16 -1.25
N LEU A 2 -18.61 11.21 -0.17
CA LEU A 2 -18.76 10.11 0.77
C LEU A 2 -19.29 8.83 0.12
N LEU A 3 -20.36 8.93 -0.67
CA LEU A 3 -20.93 7.81 -1.43
C LEU A 3 -19.93 7.22 -2.43
N GLY A 4 -19.16 8.07 -3.14
CA GLY A 4 -18.11 7.60 -4.05
C GLY A 4 -17.00 6.86 -3.33
N GLY A 5 -16.56 7.34 -2.17
CA GLY A 5 -15.57 6.66 -1.34
C GLY A 5 -16.06 5.31 -0.80
N MET A 6 -17.32 5.24 -0.33
CA MET A 6 -17.94 3.97 0.10
C MET A 6 -18.06 2.96 -1.03
N SER A 7 -18.46 3.41 -2.23
CA SER A 7 -18.56 2.57 -3.43
C SER A 7 -17.19 2.00 -3.82
N MET A 8 -16.17 2.84 -3.81
CA MET A 8 -14.79 2.43 -4.14
C MET A 8 -14.22 1.47 -3.10
N ALA A 9 -14.41 1.74 -1.81
CA ALA A 9 -14.00 0.85 -0.74
C ALA A 9 -14.68 -0.52 -0.84
N SER A 10 -15.98 -0.54 -1.10
CA SER A 10 -16.73 -1.79 -1.30
C SER A 10 -16.19 -2.60 -2.48
N MET A 11 -15.84 -1.94 -3.58
CA MET A 11 -15.25 -2.59 -4.76
C MET A 11 -13.91 -3.23 -4.43
N PHE A 12 -13.02 -2.53 -3.73
CA PHE A 12 -11.74 -3.10 -3.29
C PHE A 12 -11.92 -4.31 -2.38
N VAL A 13 -12.81 -4.21 -1.39
CA VAL A 13 -13.10 -5.33 -0.47
C VAL A 13 -13.60 -6.55 -1.23
N VAL A 14 -14.49 -6.37 -2.20
CA VAL A 14 -15.01 -7.47 -3.03
C VAL A 14 -13.90 -8.08 -3.87
N CYS A 15 -13.07 -7.27 -4.55
CA CYS A 15 -11.95 -7.77 -5.37
C CYS A 15 -10.94 -8.54 -4.53
N GLU A 16 -10.53 -8.00 -3.39
CA GLU A 16 -9.56 -8.66 -2.50
C GLU A 16 -10.14 -9.96 -1.90
N SER A 17 -11.41 -9.95 -1.54
CA SER A 17 -12.10 -11.16 -1.05
C SER A 17 -12.14 -12.24 -2.14
N TRP A 18 -12.43 -11.87 -3.38
CA TRP A 18 -12.43 -12.79 -4.52
C TRP A 18 -11.05 -13.41 -4.74
N ILE A 19 -10.01 -12.58 -4.78
CA ILE A 19 -8.63 -13.06 -4.94
C ILE A 19 -8.28 -14.05 -3.81
N ASN A 20 -8.64 -13.73 -2.57
CA ASN A 20 -8.38 -14.58 -1.43
C ASN A 20 -9.13 -15.92 -1.48
N LEU A 21 -10.32 -15.95 -2.08
CA LEU A 21 -11.14 -17.17 -2.23
C LEU A 21 -10.66 -18.07 -3.38
N TYR A 22 -10.21 -17.47 -4.49
CA TYR A 22 -9.77 -18.23 -5.67
C TYR A 22 -8.28 -18.57 -5.66
N ALA A 23 -7.47 -17.86 -4.87
CA ALA A 23 -6.04 -18.09 -4.80
C ALA A 23 -5.72 -19.33 -3.96
N GLU A 24 -5.15 -20.35 -4.60
CA GLU A 24 -4.56 -21.48 -3.91
C GLU A 24 -3.29 -21.03 -3.15
N GLN A 25 -2.91 -21.75 -2.10
CA GLN A 25 -1.75 -21.37 -1.27
C GLN A 25 -0.47 -21.14 -2.07
N HIS A 26 -0.25 -21.92 -3.13
CA HIS A 26 0.96 -21.86 -3.95
C HIS A 26 1.00 -20.69 -4.93
N ASN A 27 -0.15 -20.12 -5.34
CA ASN A 27 -0.21 -19.04 -6.32
C ASN A 27 -0.80 -17.72 -5.75
N ARG A 28 -1.14 -17.68 -4.47
CA ARG A 28 -1.75 -16.53 -3.81
C ARG A 28 -0.91 -15.26 -3.96
N GLY A 29 0.42 -15.38 -3.78
CA GLY A 29 1.34 -14.25 -3.94
C GLY A 29 1.35 -13.69 -5.36
N ALA A 30 1.40 -14.57 -6.36
CA ALA A 30 1.37 -14.19 -7.77
C ALA A 30 0.05 -13.51 -8.15
N MET A 31 -1.10 -14.05 -7.73
CA MET A 31 -2.41 -13.44 -7.99
C MET A 31 -2.54 -12.07 -7.35
N PHE A 32 -2.07 -11.93 -6.11
CA PHE A 32 -2.09 -10.64 -5.41
C PHE A 32 -1.15 -9.61 -6.06
N SER A 33 0.01 -10.06 -6.56
CA SER A 33 0.95 -9.21 -7.30
C SER A 33 0.35 -8.72 -8.63
N ILE A 34 -0.34 -9.59 -9.36
CA ILE A 34 -1.03 -9.23 -10.61
C ILE A 34 -2.14 -8.21 -10.32
N TYR A 35 -2.93 -8.42 -9.27
CA TYR A 35 -3.97 -7.47 -8.84
C TYR A 35 -3.38 -6.09 -8.49
N MET A 36 -2.31 -6.05 -7.70
CA MET A 36 -1.65 -4.81 -7.34
C MET A 36 -1.04 -4.11 -8.55
N LEU A 37 -0.41 -4.86 -9.45
CA LEU A 37 0.14 -4.33 -10.71
C LEU A 37 -0.97 -3.74 -11.60
N THR A 38 -2.08 -4.46 -11.74
CA THR A 38 -3.25 -3.99 -12.51
C THR A 38 -3.80 -2.69 -11.91
N THR A 39 -3.91 -2.62 -10.58
CA THR A 39 -4.35 -1.41 -9.88
C THR A 39 -3.39 -0.25 -10.11
N ALA A 40 -2.07 -0.49 -10.03
CA ALA A 40 -1.06 0.53 -10.27
C ALA A 40 -1.09 1.06 -11.71
N ILE A 41 -1.24 0.16 -12.70
CA ILE A 41 -1.42 0.53 -14.12
C ILE A 41 -2.70 1.35 -14.29
N ALA A 42 -3.81 0.97 -13.69
CA ALA A 42 -5.07 1.70 -13.78
C ALA A 42 -4.95 3.13 -13.21
N VAL A 43 -4.26 3.29 -12.07
CA VAL A 43 -3.99 4.61 -11.47
C VAL A 43 -3.12 5.45 -12.40
N LEU A 44 -2.07 4.88 -12.99
CA LEU A 44 -1.20 5.57 -13.94
C LEU A 44 -1.95 6.01 -15.20
N LEU A 45 -2.75 5.12 -15.78
CA LEU A 45 -3.60 5.44 -16.94
C LEU A 45 -4.60 6.54 -16.61
N GLY A 46 -5.20 6.51 -15.42
CA GLY A 46 -6.07 7.57 -14.94
C GLY A 46 -5.38 8.93 -14.87
N GLN A 47 -4.14 8.98 -14.38
CA GLN A 47 -3.33 10.22 -14.32
C GLN A 47 -3.00 10.75 -15.72
N ILE A 48 -2.61 9.85 -16.64
CA ILE A 48 -2.35 10.22 -18.05
C ILE A 48 -3.62 10.77 -18.69
N LEU A 49 -4.77 10.12 -18.46
CA LEU A 49 -6.04 10.55 -19.00
C LEU A 49 -6.44 11.96 -18.50
N VAL A 50 -6.24 12.23 -17.21
CA VAL A 50 -6.44 13.57 -16.63
C VAL A 50 -5.50 14.60 -17.27
N ALA A 51 -4.24 14.22 -17.51
CA ALA A 51 -3.26 15.10 -18.15
C ALA A 51 -3.64 15.44 -19.61
N LEU A 52 -4.18 14.46 -20.36
CA LEU A 52 -4.59 14.63 -21.76
C LEU A 52 -5.88 15.46 -21.91
N VAL A 53 -6.87 15.18 -21.04
CA VAL A 53 -8.17 15.88 -21.08
C VAL A 53 -8.08 17.30 -20.49
N GLY A 54 -7.12 17.51 -19.59
CA GLY A 54 -6.94 18.73 -18.82
C GLY A 54 -7.72 18.70 -17.50
N PRO A 55 -7.07 19.04 -16.38
CA PRO A 55 -7.65 18.90 -15.04
C PRO A 55 -8.86 19.82 -14.77
N GLN A 56 -9.04 20.86 -15.58
CA GLN A 56 -10.15 21.82 -15.48
C GLN A 56 -11.26 21.56 -16.52
N SER A 57 -11.11 20.53 -17.36
CA SER A 57 -12.07 20.23 -18.41
C SER A 57 -13.38 19.68 -17.82
N PRO A 58 -14.54 20.22 -18.23
CA PRO A 58 -15.85 19.68 -17.82
C PRO A 58 -16.07 18.27 -18.35
N HIS A 59 -15.34 17.84 -19.39
CA HIS A 59 -15.45 16.51 -19.99
C HIS A 59 -14.78 15.42 -19.14
N LEU A 60 -14.00 15.80 -18.12
CA LEU A 60 -13.29 14.84 -17.28
C LEU A 60 -14.22 13.83 -16.61
N PHE A 61 -15.38 14.29 -16.13
CA PHE A 61 -16.38 13.42 -15.52
C PHE A 61 -17.07 12.49 -16.53
N LEU A 62 -17.27 12.95 -17.77
CA LEU A 62 -17.81 12.11 -18.85
C LEU A 62 -16.83 11.00 -19.23
N VAL A 63 -15.55 11.32 -19.33
CA VAL A 63 -14.48 10.34 -19.59
C VAL A 63 -14.37 9.34 -18.47
N ALA A 64 -14.42 9.78 -17.22
CA ALA A 64 -14.43 8.88 -16.06
C ALA A 64 -15.67 7.95 -16.05
N ALA A 65 -16.85 8.47 -16.36
CA ALA A 65 -18.05 7.66 -16.50
C ALA A 65 -17.93 6.65 -17.64
N ALA A 66 -17.41 7.06 -18.80
CA ALA A 66 -17.19 6.18 -19.94
C ALA A 66 -16.23 5.04 -19.62
N THR A 67 -15.13 5.27 -18.88
CA THR A 67 -14.22 4.20 -18.46
C THR A 67 -14.90 3.18 -17.56
N VAL A 68 -15.78 3.61 -16.65
CA VAL A 68 -16.60 2.71 -15.81
C VAL A 68 -17.53 1.87 -16.68
N PHE A 69 -18.23 2.46 -17.65
CA PHE A 69 -19.08 1.72 -18.57
C PHE A 69 -18.31 0.68 -19.40
N VAL A 70 -17.13 1.03 -19.90
CA VAL A 70 -16.25 0.11 -20.61
C VAL A 70 -15.83 -1.06 -19.72
N ALA A 71 -15.57 -0.81 -18.43
CA ALA A 71 -15.24 -1.87 -17.48
C ALA A 71 -16.37 -2.89 -17.28
N PHE A 72 -17.63 -2.48 -17.47
CA PHE A 72 -18.82 -3.37 -17.43
C PHE A 72 -19.11 -4.07 -18.78
N ALA A 73 -18.48 -3.67 -19.88
CA ALA A 73 -18.71 -4.22 -21.21
C ALA A 73 -18.62 -5.77 -21.27
N PRO A 74 -17.67 -6.46 -20.60
CA PRO A 74 -17.62 -7.92 -20.60
C PRO A 74 -18.88 -8.57 -20.04
N LYS A 75 -19.53 -7.94 -19.06
CA LYS A 75 -20.78 -8.44 -18.49
C LYS A 75 -21.93 -8.33 -19.49
N PHE A 76 -22.01 -7.23 -20.21
CA PHE A 76 -23.02 -7.04 -21.26
C PHE A 76 -22.77 -7.94 -22.47
N ALA A 77 -21.52 -8.32 -22.74
CA ALA A 77 -21.16 -9.28 -23.77
C ALA A 77 -21.47 -10.75 -23.41
N GLY A 78 -22.16 -11.00 -22.29
CA GLY A 78 -22.58 -12.35 -21.90
C GLY A 78 -21.45 -13.24 -21.34
N LEU A 79 -20.28 -12.69 -21.03
CA LEU A 79 -19.25 -13.44 -20.33
C LEU A 79 -19.78 -13.90 -18.96
N ARG A 80 -19.79 -15.22 -18.76
CA ARG A 80 -20.17 -15.80 -17.47
C ARG A 80 -19.12 -15.44 -16.43
N TRP A 81 -19.53 -14.76 -15.38
CA TRP A 81 -18.66 -14.59 -14.22
C TRP A 81 -18.43 -15.95 -13.55
N PRO A 82 -17.23 -16.22 -13.07
CA PRO A 82 -17.01 -17.39 -12.26
C PRO A 82 -18.00 -17.36 -11.10
N THR A 83 -18.77 -18.43 -10.95
CA THR A 83 -19.63 -18.58 -9.77
C THR A 83 -18.71 -18.70 -8.57
N LEU A 84 -18.99 -17.92 -7.52
CA LEU A 84 -18.24 -18.06 -6.27
C LEU A 84 -18.26 -19.54 -5.87
N PRO A 85 -17.09 -20.15 -5.56
CA PRO A 85 -17.08 -21.46 -4.94
C PRO A 85 -18.01 -21.38 -3.72
N SER A 86 -18.87 -22.36 -3.55
CA SER A 86 -19.63 -22.49 -2.32
C SER A 86 -18.59 -22.61 -1.20
N VAL A 87 -18.33 -21.52 -0.48
CA VAL A 87 -17.52 -21.56 0.73
C VAL A 87 -18.29 -22.52 1.65
N PRO A 88 -17.71 -23.67 2.03
CA PRO A 88 -18.35 -24.49 3.04
C PRO A 88 -18.65 -23.56 4.22
N ALA A 89 -19.92 -23.46 4.61
CA ALA A 89 -20.26 -22.71 5.81
C ALA A 89 -19.35 -23.24 6.91
N ASP A 90 -18.53 -22.39 7.50
CA ASP A 90 -17.78 -22.76 8.69
C ASP A 90 -18.77 -23.47 9.64
N PRO A 91 -18.46 -24.68 10.11
CA PRO A 91 -19.36 -25.36 11.02
C PRO A 91 -19.73 -24.36 12.12
N ALA A 92 -21.03 -24.19 12.34
CA ALA A 92 -21.53 -23.24 13.33
C ALA A 92 -20.70 -23.40 14.61
N PRO A 93 -20.21 -22.32 15.22
CA PRO A 93 -19.38 -22.42 16.43
C PRO A 93 -20.08 -23.34 17.43
N ALA A 94 -19.40 -24.35 17.93
CA ALA A 94 -19.95 -25.27 18.89
C ALA A 94 -20.65 -24.47 20.02
N PRO A 95 -21.84 -24.91 20.51
CA PRO A 95 -22.54 -24.20 21.58
C PRO A 95 -21.59 -24.05 22.78
N GLY A 96 -21.24 -22.80 23.13
CA GLY A 96 -20.25 -22.50 24.18
C GLY A 96 -18.85 -22.14 23.69
N ALA A 97 -18.53 -22.23 22.40
CA ALA A 97 -17.32 -21.64 21.87
C ALA A 97 -17.42 -20.11 22.07
N LYS A 98 -16.61 -19.58 22.98
CA LYS A 98 -16.46 -18.12 23.15
C LYS A 98 -16.14 -17.56 21.78
N ALA A 99 -17.02 -16.69 21.26
CA ALA A 99 -16.80 -15.98 19.99
C ALA A 99 -15.34 -15.54 19.95
N ASP A 100 -14.60 -16.04 18.96
CA ASP A 100 -13.15 -15.86 18.87
C ASP A 100 -12.92 -14.34 19.03
N ARG A 101 -12.20 -13.96 20.08
CA ARG A 101 -12.05 -12.55 20.47
C ARG A 101 -11.60 -11.81 19.24
N ARG A 102 -12.45 -10.94 18.69
CA ARG A 102 -12.10 -10.07 17.58
C ARG A 102 -10.72 -9.49 17.88
N LEU A 103 -9.74 -9.79 17.03
CA LEU A 103 -8.40 -9.24 17.20
C LEU A 103 -8.48 -7.73 17.03
N GLY A 104 -8.71 -7.02 18.12
CA GLY A 104 -8.72 -5.57 18.13
C GLY A 104 -7.32 -5.02 17.82
N PRO A 105 -7.20 -3.71 17.48
CA PRO A 105 -5.92 -3.08 17.15
C PRO A 105 -4.84 -3.31 18.21
N LEU A 106 -5.19 -3.29 19.48
CA LEU A 106 -4.25 -3.46 20.59
C LEU A 106 -3.74 -4.90 20.72
N SER A 107 -4.59 -5.90 20.50
CA SER A 107 -4.17 -7.30 20.51
C SER A 107 -3.29 -7.62 19.30
N LEU A 108 -3.60 -7.05 18.14
CA LEU A 108 -2.81 -7.20 16.92
C LEU A 108 -1.44 -6.50 17.06
N PHE A 109 -1.39 -5.33 17.70
CA PHE A 109 -0.14 -4.65 17.99
C PHE A 109 0.79 -5.48 18.89
N ARG A 110 0.24 -6.23 19.85
CA ARG A 110 1.05 -7.12 20.70
C ARG A 110 1.55 -8.36 19.96
N LEU A 111 0.77 -8.87 19.01
CA LEU A 111 1.12 -10.08 18.24
C LEU A 111 2.07 -9.78 17.07
N ALA A 112 1.82 -8.72 16.34
CA ALA A 112 2.54 -8.36 15.12
C ALA A 112 2.85 -6.85 15.07
N PRO A 113 3.67 -6.30 15.99
CA PRO A 113 3.90 -4.86 16.11
C PRO A 113 4.50 -4.25 14.84
N VAL A 114 5.46 -4.92 14.21
CA VAL A 114 6.11 -4.45 12.97
C VAL A 114 5.09 -4.31 11.85
N THR A 115 4.22 -5.31 11.69
CA THR A 115 3.15 -5.28 10.66
C THR A 115 2.20 -4.11 10.89
N VAL A 116 1.76 -3.91 12.12
CA VAL A 116 0.84 -2.81 12.48
C VAL A 116 1.44 -1.45 12.16
N VAL A 117 2.69 -1.22 12.57
CA VAL A 117 3.41 0.04 12.31
C VAL A 117 3.64 0.24 10.82
N ALA A 118 4.04 -0.80 10.08
CA ALA A 118 4.32 -0.72 8.66
C ALA A 118 3.03 -0.47 7.83
N ILE A 119 1.92 -1.11 8.18
CA ILE A 119 0.62 -0.90 7.52
C ILE A 119 0.09 0.52 7.79
N PHE A 120 0.19 1.00 9.03
CA PHE A 120 -0.21 2.36 9.35
C PHE A 120 0.65 3.38 8.58
N GLN A 121 1.99 3.18 8.53
CA GLN A 121 2.89 4.00 7.74
C GLN A 121 2.55 3.97 6.24
N ALA A 122 2.21 2.82 5.69
CA ALA A 122 1.79 2.72 4.30
C ALA A 122 0.54 3.56 4.02
N GLY A 123 -0.42 3.60 4.97
CA GLY A 123 -1.57 4.50 4.92
C GLY A 123 -1.16 5.97 4.94
N ILE A 124 -0.29 6.37 5.88
CA ILE A 124 0.25 7.74 5.94
C ILE A 124 0.86 8.12 4.58
N THR A 125 1.71 7.27 4.04
CA THR A 125 2.45 7.52 2.81
C THR A 125 1.51 7.67 1.61
N ASN A 126 0.59 6.74 1.42
CA ASN A 126 -0.23 6.64 0.21
C ASN A 126 -1.00 7.94 -0.05
N MET A 127 -1.82 8.40 0.88
CA MET A 127 -2.65 9.58 0.65
C MET A 127 -1.82 10.87 0.63
N ASN A 128 -0.82 11.00 1.49
CA ASN A 128 0.01 12.20 1.52
C ASN A 128 0.79 12.41 0.22
N ILE A 129 1.31 11.33 -0.38
CA ILE A 129 1.98 11.41 -1.68
C ILE A 129 1.05 12.00 -2.75
N PHE A 130 -0.15 11.44 -2.90
CA PHE A 130 -1.04 11.85 -3.98
C PHE A 130 -1.72 13.20 -3.75
N VAL A 131 -1.99 13.56 -2.50
CA VAL A 131 -2.70 14.81 -2.17
C VAL A 131 -1.74 15.99 -1.95
N LEU A 132 -0.61 15.76 -1.28
CA LEU A 132 0.26 16.86 -0.85
C LEU A 132 1.50 17.05 -1.74
N THR A 133 1.91 16.07 -2.54
CA THR A 133 3.03 16.31 -3.49
C THR A 133 2.70 17.41 -4.51
N PRO A 134 1.48 17.52 -5.05
CA PRO A 134 1.11 18.69 -5.88
C PRO A 134 1.24 20.01 -5.14
N LEU A 135 0.78 20.06 -3.89
CA LEU A 135 0.91 21.26 -3.05
C LEU A 135 2.38 21.58 -2.75
N TYR A 136 3.18 20.58 -2.40
CA TYR A 136 4.62 20.74 -2.20
C TYR A 136 5.30 21.30 -3.43
N GLY A 137 5.05 20.72 -4.62
CA GLY A 137 5.66 21.15 -5.86
C GLY A 137 5.35 22.62 -6.19
N THR A 138 4.09 23.05 -6.01
CA THR A 138 3.70 24.46 -6.24
C THR A 138 4.34 25.40 -5.22
N GLN A 139 4.42 24.99 -3.95
CA GLN A 139 5.03 25.81 -2.88
C GLN A 139 6.54 26.01 -3.05
N ILE A 140 7.24 25.04 -3.64
CA ILE A 140 8.67 25.17 -3.95
C ILE A 140 8.94 25.84 -5.32
N GLY A 141 7.89 26.33 -6.00
CA GLY A 141 8.01 27.08 -7.24
C GLY A 141 8.14 26.21 -8.50
N LEU A 142 7.81 24.92 -8.46
CA LEU A 142 7.79 24.10 -9.66
C LEU A 142 6.62 24.48 -10.56
N SER A 143 6.82 24.37 -11.87
CA SER A 143 5.72 24.51 -12.84
C SER A 143 4.67 23.42 -12.62
N ALA A 144 3.43 23.68 -13.03
CA ALA A 144 2.35 22.68 -12.94
C ALA A 144 2.72 21.36 -13.64
N ALA A 145 3.38 21.44 -14.80
CA ALA A 145 3.86 20.25 -15.50
C ALA A 145 4.91 19.47 -14.71
N ALA A 146 5.92 20.14 -14.14
CA ALA A 146 6.95 19.50 -13.34
C ALA A 146 6.35 18.85 -12.08
N THR A 147 5.35 19.47 -11.47
CA THR A 147 4.65 18.94 -10.30
C THR A 147 3.88 17.66 -10.63
N VAL A 148 3.19 17.60 -11.78
CA VAL A 148 2.53 16.37 -12.26
C VAL A 148 3.56 15.26 -12.49
N TRP A 149 4.68 15.59 -13.14
CA TRP A 149 5.75 14.63 -13.35
C TRP A 149 6.37 14.10 -12.05
N LEU A 150 6.40 14.91 -10.99
CA LEU A 150 6.88 14.48 -9.68
C LEU A 150 6.00 13.34 -9.11
N VAL A 151 4.67 13.51 -9.13
CA VAL A 151 3.71 12.48 -8.71
C VAL A 151 3.81 11.24 -9.60
N THR A 152 3.93 11.45 -10.92
CA THR A 152 4.07 10.38 -11.89
C THR A 152 5.34 9.55 -11.63
N THR A 153 6.46 10.22 -11.31
CA THR A 153 7.73 9.58 -10.97
C THR A 153 7.59 8.63 -9.78
N ILE A 154 6.90 9.06 -8.71
CA ILE A 154 6.62 8.20 -7.55
C ILE A 154 5.80 6.97 -7.96
N SER A 155 4.76 7.18 -8.75
CA SER A 155 3.87 6.10 -9.21
C SER A 155 4.62 5.07 -10.07
N ILE A 156 5.44 5.55 -11.01
CA ILE A 156 6.29 4.69 -11.87
C ILE A 156 7.29 3.92 -10.99
N ALA A 157 7.93 4.58 -10.04
CA ALA A 157 8.90 3.95 -9.16
C ALA A 157 8.28 2.83 -8.33
N GLY A 158 7.11 3.09 -7.72
CA GLY A 158 6.36 2.08 -6.99
C GLY A 158 5.96 0.89 -7.86
N MET A 159 5.45 1.16 -9.08
CA MET A 159 5.07 0.13 -10.03
C MET A 159 6.27 -0.76 -10.43
N LEU A 160 7.39 -0.14 -10.79
CA LEU A 160 8.60 -0.86 -11.19
C LEU A 160 9.21 -1.66 -10.04
N ALA A 161 9.16 -1.12 -8.81
CA ALA A 161 9.69 -1.77 -7.63
C ALA A 161 8.80 -2.92 -7.11
N GLN A 162 7.51 -2.94 -7.46
CA GLN A 162 6.54 -3.89 -6.89
C GLN A 162 6.96 -5.35 -7.12
N THR A 163 7.30 -5.71 -8.36
CA THR A 163 7.70 -7.08 -8.72
C THR A 163 9.05 -7.46 -8.12
N PRO A 164 10.14 -6.66 -8.27
CA PRO A 164 11.42 -6.98 -7.66
C PRO A 164 11.35 -7.09 -6.13
N VAL A 165 10.67 -6.16 -5.47
CA VAL A 165 10.54 -6.16 -4.01
C VAL A 165 9.70 -7.35 -3.54
N GLY A 166 8.62 -7.69 -4.23
CA GLY A 166 7.84 -8.89 -3.96
C GLY A 166 8.70 -10.16 -4.03
N TRP A 167 9.44 -10.32 -5.12
CA TRP A 167 10.35 -11.44 -5.31
C TRP A 167 11.48 -11.51 -4.26
N LEU A 168 12.07 -10.37 -3.91
CA LEU A 168 13.06 -10.30 -2.83
C LEU A 168 12.43 -10.68 -1.47
N SER A 169 11.22 -10.21 -1.20
CA SER A 169 10.51 -10.48 0.07
C SER A 169 10.14 -11.96 0.25
N ASP A 170 10.07 -12.73 -0.83
CA ASP A 170 9.86 -14.18 -0.76
C ASP A 170 11.17 -14.95 -0.53
N ARG A 171 12.33 -14.36 -0.85
CA ARG A 171 13.66 -14.98 -0.71
C ARG A 171 14.41 -14.55 0.54
N PHE A 172 14.20 -13.33 0.98
CA PHE A 172 14.86 -12.77 2.15
C PHE A 172 13.90 -12.63 3.33
N ASP A 173 14.43 -12.46 4.51
CA ASP A 173 13.63 -12.17 5.71
C ASP A 173 12.84 -10.88 5.50
N ARG A 174 11.52 -10.97 5.57
CA ARG A 174 10.61 -9.83 5.39
C ARG A 174 10.86 -8.71 6.38
N ARG A 175 11.40 -9.00 7.57
CA ARG A 175 11.81 -7.99 8.56
C ARG A 175 12.99 -7.17 8.05
N LEU A 176 13.97 -7.84 7.44
CA LEU A 176 15.10 -7.18 6.81
C LEU A 176 14.65 -6.30 5.64
N MET A 177 13.70 -6.80 4.84
CA MET A 177 13.11 -6.01 3.75
C MET A 177 12.42 -4.74 4.28
N LEU A 178 11.60 -4.85 5.34
CA LEU A 178 10.94 -3.69 5.96
C LEU A 178 11.94 -2.72 6.58
N LEU A 179 13.04 -3.22 7.18
CA LEU A 179 14.11 -2.40 7.71
C LEU A 179 14.81 -1.60 6.59
N VAL A 180 15.18 -2.25 5.50
CA VAL A 180 15.85 -1.60 4.36
C VAL A 180 14.92 -0.58 3.70
N GLN A 181 13.66 -0.95 3.44
CA GLN A 181 12.67 -0.03 2.87
C GLN A 181 12.43 1.19 3.77
N GLY A 182 12.30 0.96 5.08
CA GLY A 182 12.16 2.04 6.05
C GLY A 182 13.38 2.96 6.08
N LEU A 183 14.59 2.41 6.12
CA LEU A 183 15.83 3.18 6.14
C LEU A 183 16.01 4.01 4.86
N VAL A 184 15.78 3.42 3.68
CA VAL A 184 15.83 4.15 2.41
C VAL A 184 14.75 5.23 2.35
N SER A 185 13.55 4.97 2.86
CA SER A 185 12.48 5.98 2.93
C SER A 185 12.84 7.14 3.85
N VAL A 186 13.42 6.87 5.02
CA VAL A 186 13.90 7.91 5.95
C VAL A 186 14.96 8.78 5.31
N THR A 187 15.99 8.16 4.72
CA THR A 187 17.10 8.88 4.09
C THR A 187 16.62 9.69 2.89
N ALA A 188 15.72 9.14 2.08
CA ALA A 188 15.09 9.87 0.97
C ALA A 188 14.28 11.08 1.46
N CYS A 189 13.45 10.93 2.49
CA CYS A 189 12.70 12.04 3.08
C CYS A 189 13.62 13.13 3.63
N ALA A 190 14.66 12.76 4.35
CA ALA A 190 15.66 13.71 4.87
C ALA A 190 16.38 14.44 3.74
N ALA A 191 16.80 13.71 2.69
CA ALA A 191 17.45 14.29 1.52
C ALA A 191 16.51 15.22 0.75
N ILE A 192 15.25 14.87 0.55
CA ILE A 192 14.25 15.74 -0.11
C ILE A 192 14.05 17.02 0.70
N ALA A 193 13.94 16.91 2.03
CA ALA A 193 13.79 18.06 2.90
C ALA A 193 15.02 18.99 2.87
N TRP A 194 16.22 18.44 2.69
CA TRP A 194 17.48 19.18 2.61
C TRP A 194 17.70 19.79 1.23
N VAL A 195 17.53 19.00 0.16
CA VAL A 195 17.80 19.43 -1.24
C VAL A 195 16.84 20.53 -1.67
N GLY A 196 15.56 20.45 -1.25
CA GLY A 196 14.55 21.45 -1.53
C GLY A 196 14.54 21.90 -2.98
N THR A 197 14.86 23.17 -3.22
CA THR A 197 14.87 23.78 -4.56
C THR A 197 16.24 23.81 -5.25
N PHE A 198 17.32 23.33 -4.61
CA PHE A 198 18.68 23.45 -5.14
C PHE A 198 18.90 22.68 -6.45
N SER A 199 18.22 21.54 -6.62
CA SER A 199 18.39 20.72 -7.82
C SER A 199 17.13 19.94 -8.14
N VAL A 200 16.40 20.38 -9.16
CA VAL A 200 15.20 19.70 -9.64
C VAL A 200 15.49 18.26 -10.12
N PRO A 201 16.56 17.98 -10.91
CA PRO A 201 16.85 16.60 -11.30
C PRO A 201 17.10 15.67 -10.11
N LEU A 202 17.84 16.14 -9.12
CA LEU A 202 18.10 15.35 -7.90
C LEU A 202 16.81 15.11 -7.13
N LEU A 203 15.91 16.08 -7.08
CA LEU A 203 14.61 15.94 -6.46
C LEU A 203 13.81 14.78 -7.11
N PHE A 204 13.78 14.68 -8.44
CA PHE A 204 13.13 13.58 -9.15
C PHE A 204 13.76 12.20 -8.80
N VAL A 205 15.08 12.11 -8.71
CA VAL A 205 15.76 10.89 -8.31
C VAL A 205 15.36 10.47 -6.88
N LEU A 206 15.33 11.44 -5.95
CA LEU A 206 14.94 11.18 -4.57
C LEU A 206 13.47 10.77 -4.45
N PHE A 207 12.57 11.40 -5.21
CA PHE A 207 11.16 11.00 -5.26
C PHE A 207 10.98 9.62 -5.89
N PHE A 208 11.76 9.27 -6.89
CA PHE A 208 11.80 7.91 -7.45
C PHE A 208 12.22 6.90 -6.39
N LEU A 209 13.32 7.14 -5.69
CA LEU A 209 13.82 6.26 -4.64
C LEU A 209 12.81 6.09 -3.49
N TYR A 210 12.22 7.21 -3.07
CA TYR A 210 11.16 7.21 -2.06
C TYR A 210 9.93 6.41 -2.53
N GLY A 211 9.44 6.65 -3.74
CA GLY A 211 8.30 5.93 -4.30
C GLY A 211 8.53 4.42 -4.42
N ALA A 212 9.72 4.02 -4.87
CA ALA A 212 10.10 2.62 -5.00
C ALA A 212 10.04 1.85 -3.67
N THR A 213 10.42 2.51 -2.56
CA THR A 213 10.42 1.87 -1.24
C THR A 213 9.11 2.06 -0.48
N ALA A 214 8.59 3.27 -0.42
CA ALA A 214 7.45 3.61 0.40
C ALA A 214 6.13 2.98 -0.07
N LEU A 215 5.91 2.88 -1.40
CA LEU A 215 4.71 2.26 -1.96
C LEU A 215 4.74 0.72 -1.91
N THR A 216 5.90 0.12 -1.68
CA THR A 216 6.07 -1.33 -1.58
C THR A 216 6.09 -1.85 -0.13
N ILE A 217 6.05 -0.98 0.88
CA ILE A 217 5.96 -1.38 2.30
C ILE A 217 4.68 -2.18 2.57
N TYR A 218 3.54 -1.76 2.02
CA TYR A 218 2.25 -2.39 2.28
C TYR A 218 2.22 -3.89 1.95
N PRO A 219 2.55 -4.34 0.71
CA PRO A 219 2.53 -5.76 0.38
C PRO A 219 3.51 -6.58 1.19
N VAL A 220 4.70 -6.07 1.48
CA VAL A 220 5.69 -6.76 2.32
C VAL A 220 5.21 -6.91 3.76
N ALA A 221 4.62 -5.84 4.33
CA ALA A 221 4.05 -5.87 5.67
C ALA A 221 2.85 -6.81 5.78
N MET A 222 1.97 -6.86 4.77
CA MET A 222 0.86 -7.80 4.72
C MET A 222 1.34 -9.25 4.65
N ALA A 223 2.32 -9.54 3.80
CA ALA A 223 2.92 -10.87 3.69
C ALA A 223 3.64 -11.27 4.99
N PHE A 224 4.29 -10.33 5.67
CA PHE A 224 4.91 -10.58 6.96
C PHE A 224 3.87 -10.85 8.06
N GLY A 225 2.80 -10.05 8.14
CA GLY A 225 1.69 -10.27 9.07
C GLY A 225 1.02 -11.63 8.86
N ALA A 226 0.81 -12.01 7.61
CA ALA A 226 0.23 -13.30 7.25
C ALA A 226 1.08 -14.49 7.74
N SER A 227 2.41 -14.35 7.75
CA SER A 227 3.30 -15.41 8.26
C SER A 227 3.31 -15.54 9.79
N GLN A 228 2.84 -14.50 10.51
CA GLN A 228 2.83 -14.49 11.98
C GLN A 228 1.49 -14.92 12.59
N LEU A 229 0.42 -14.90 11.81
CA LEU A 229 -0.93 -15.13 12.27
C LEU A 229 -1.45 -16.51 11.81
N HIS A 230 -2.16 -17.21 12.67
CA HIS A 230 -2.85 -18.44 12.29
C HIS A 230 -3.98 -18.15 11.31
N SER A 231 -4.21 -19.05 10.36
CA SER A 231 -5.19 -18.91 9.28
C SER A 231 -6.59 -18.49 9.78
N ARG A 232 -7.04 -19.02 10.91
CA ARG A 232 -8.33 -18.67 11.54
C ARG A 232 -8.45 -17.21 11.98
N HIS A 233 -7.33 -16.54 12.23
CA HIS A 233 -7.31 -15.14 12.67
C HIS A 233 -7.06 -14.16 11.51
N MET A 234 -6.74 -14.68 10.32
CA MET A 234 -6.37 -13.86 9.15
C MET A 234 -7.46 -12.89 8.73
N VAL A 235 -8.73 -13.34 8.67
CA VAL A 235 -9.85 -12.48 8.23
C VAL A 235 -10.05 -11.31 9.20
N ALA A 236 -10.07 -11.60 10.50
CA ALA A 236 -10.22 -10.56 11.53
C ALA A 236 -9.02 -9.60 11.58
N ALA A 237 -7.81 -10.13 11.40
CA ALA A 237 -6.58 -9.34 11.35
C ALA A 237 -6.54 -8.44 10.11
N SER A 238 -6.90 -8.95 8.92
CA SER A 238 -6.94 -8.17 7.68
C SER A 238 -7.89 -6.97 7.79
N GLY A 239 -9.08 -7.15 8.37
CA GLY A 239 -10.01 -6.05 8.62
C GLY A 239 -9.43 -4.98 9.55
N THR A 240 -8.74 -5.39 10.62
CA THR A 240 -8.10 -4.47 11.56
C THR A 240 -6.90 -3.74 10.90
N LEU A 241 -6.09 -4.43 10.11
CA LEU A 241 -4.98 -3.83 9.37
C LEU A 241 -5.48 -2.82 8.33
N LEU A 242 -6.54 -3.14 7.60
CA LEU A 242 -7.15 -2.24 6.64
C LEU A 242 -7.73 -0.99 7.34
N LEU A 243 -8.32 -1.15 8.53
CA LEU A 243 -8.79 -0.01 9.33
C LEU A 243 -7.62 0.90 9.73
N LEU A 244 -6.50 0.34 10.20
CA LEU A 244 -5.31 1.10 10.55
C LEU A 244 -4.71 1.84 9.34
N TYR A 245 -4.62 1.17 8.20
CA TYR A 245 -4.24 1.78 6.94
C TYR A 245 -5.15 2.96 6.57
N SER A 246 -6.47 2.77 6.70
CA SER A 246 -7.47 3.79 6.38
C SER A 246 -7.38 5.00 7.33
N ILE A 247 -7.12 4.77 8.62
CA ILE A 247 -6.89 5.85 9.59
C ILE A 247 -5.67 6.68 9.18
N GLY A 248 -4.57 6.02 8.80
CA GLY A 248 -3.38 6.69 8.25
C GLY A 248 -3.70 7.55 7.03
N ASN A 249 -4.48 7.00 6.08
CA ASN A 249 -4.88 7.71 4.87
C ASN A 249 -5.75 8.95 5.14
N VAL A 250 -6.69 8.87 6.06
CA VAL A 250 -7.69 9.92 6.28
C VAL A 250 -7.20 11.01 7.21
N ALA A 251 -6.53 10.63 8.31
CA ALA A 251 -6.17 11.58 9.37
C ALA A 251 -4.91 12.39 9.04
N THR A 252 -3.96 11.82 8.30
CA THR A 252 -2.62 12.41 8.20
C THR A 252 -2.45 13.51 7.15
N PRO A 253 -3.21 13.60 6.05
CA PRO A 253 -3.08 14.74 5.14
C PRO A 253 -3.38 16.09 5.80
N GLY A 254 -4.38 16.13 6.70
CA GLY A 254 -4.66 17.34 7.47
C GLY A 254 -3.51 17.72 8.40
N VAL A 255 -2.92 16.75 9.07
CA VAL A 255 -1.75 16.95 9.94
C VAL A 255 -0.55 17.44 9.11
N ALA A 256 -0.25 16.78 8.01
CA ALA A 256 0.86 17.15 7.14
C ALA A 256 0.67 18.54 6.50
N ALA A 257 -0.54 18.88 6.05
CA ALA A 257 -0.86 20.21 5.53
C ALA A 257 -0.69 21.28 6.62
N GLY A 258 -1.11 21.01 7.86
CA GLY A 258 -0.88 21.89 9.00
C GLY A 258 0.62 22.09 9.29
N LEU A 259 1.41 21.01 9.28
CA LEU A 259 2.87 21.11 9.41
C LEU A 259 3.49 21.95 8.29
N MET A 260 3.07 21.75 7.05
CA MET A 260 3.55 22.54 5.91
C MET A 260 3.19 24.03 6.05
N ALA A 261 2.01 24.36 6.58
CA ALA A 261 1.59 25.74 6.77
C ALA A 261 2.44 26.46 7.84
N HIS A 262 2.90 25.76 8.89
CA HIS A 262 3.67 26.38 9.97
C HIS A 262 5.19 26.27 9.81
N LEU A 263 5.69 25.18 9.25
CA LEU A 263 7.11 24.88 9.14
C LEU A 263 7.66 24.93 7.70
N GLY A 264 6.77 25.21 6.74
CA GLY A 264 7.12 25.27 5.32
C GLY A 264 6.98 23.94 4.57
N PRO A 265 7.17 23.95 3.22
CA PRO A 265 6.90 22.81 2.35
C PRO A 265 7.61 21.50 2.73
N PRO A 266 8.89 21.50 3.19
CA PRO A 266 9.59 20.26 3.55
C PRO A 266 8.99 19.54 4.76
N ALA A 267 8.14 20.19 5.56
CA ALA A 267 7.59 19.62 6.79
C ALA A 267 6.71 18.37 6.54
N MET A 268 6.17 18.20 5.33
CA MET A 268 5.51 16.96 4.93
C MET A 268 6.43 15.74 5.14
N PHE A 269 7.70 15.90 4.80
CA PHE A 269 8.69 14.81 4.89
C PHE A 269 9.11 14.50 6.33
N LEU A 270 8.86 15.39 7.30
CA LEU A 270 9.01 15.08 8.73
C LEU A 270 7.99 14.02 9.16
N LEU A 271 6.76 14.14 8.71
CA LEU A 271 5.71 13.15 9.00
C LEU A 271 6.01 11.82 8.28
N LEU A 272 6.30 11.88 6.98
CA LEU A 272 6.57 10.69 6.17
C LEU A 272 7.84 9.96 6.63
N GLY A 273 8.92 10.71 6.88
CA GLY A 273 10.19 10.19 7.38
C GLY A 273 10.09 9.69 8.82
N GLY A 274 9.35 10.40 9.68
CA GLY A 274 9.09 9.98 11.06
C GLY A 274 8.38 8.63 11.14
N GLY A 275 7.34 8.45 10.33
CA GLY A 275 6.65 7.15 10.24
C GLY A 275 7.54 6.04 9.65
N ALA A 276 8.35 6.34 8.62
CA ALA A 276 9.33 5.39 8.09
C ALA A 276 10.41 5.04 9.12
N ALA A 277 10.84 6.00 9.96
CA ALA A 277 11.75 5.75 11.07
C ALA A 277 11.14 4.80 12.11
N LEU A 278 9.85 4.93 12.41
CA LEU A 278 9.15 4.00 13.30
C LEU A 278 9.13 2.57 12.72
N VAL A 279 8.92 2.41 11.40
CA VAL A 279 9.02 1.10 10.73
C VAL A 279 10.43 0.53 10.87
N THR A 280 11.44 1.35 10.59
CA THR A 280 12.86 0.97 10.71
C THR A 280 13.19 0.50 12.13
N LEU A 281 12.81 1.27 13.14
CA LEU A 281 13.04 0.94 14.55
C LEU A 281 12.30 -0.32 14.97
N ALA A 282 11.04 -0.48 14.57
CA ALA A 282 10.24 -1.66 14.87
C ALA A 282 10.83 -2.93 14.22
N ALA A 283 11.27 -2.84 12.96
CA ALA A 283 11.91 -3.95 12.25
C ALA A 283 13.26 -4.30 12.87
N CYS A 284 14.09 -3.30 13.19
CA CYS A 284 15.38 -3.48 13.86
C CYS A 284 15.22 -4.17 15.22
N TYR A 285 14.31 -3.65 16.05
CA TYR A 285 14.01 -4.24 17.35
C TYR A 285 13.55 -5.70 17.25
N ASN A 286 12.72 -6.02 16.27
CA ASN A 286 12.23 -7.38 16.04
C ASN A 286 13.37 -8.31 15.59
N LEU A 287 14.27 -7.84 14.72
CA LEU A 287 15.44 -8.59 14.27
C LEU A 287 16.41 -8.90 15.44
N LEU A 288 16.63 -7.92 16.33
CA LEU A 288 17.50 -8.11 17.50
C LEU A 288 16.92 -9.09 18.53
N ARG A 289 15.59 -9.12 18.70
CA ARG A 289 14.94 -10.03 19.67
C ARG A 289 14.70 -11.44 19.16
N ARG A 290 14.55 -11.61 17.86
CA ARG A 290 14.30 -12.91 17.22
C ARG A 290 15.33 -13.11 16.12
N PRO A 291 16.41 -13.87 16.36
CA PRO A 291 17.39 -14.13 15.33
C PRO A 291 16.72 -14.70 14.07
N VAL A 292 17.29 -14.38 12.91
CA VAL A 292 16.81 -14.81 11.61
C VAL A 292 16.82 -16.34 11.59
N THR A 293 15.67 -16.98 11.70
CA THR A 293 15.54 -18.39 11.33
C THR A 293 15.70 -18.42 9.82
N ALA A 294 16.77 -19.09 9.34
CA ALA A 294 16.96 -19.33 7.92
C ALA A 294 15.64 -19.83 7.29
N PRO A 295 15.29 -19.40 6.06
CA PRO A 295 14.13 -19.93 5.40
C PRO A 295 14.23 -21.45 5.42
N VAL A 296 13.22 -22.12 5.95
CA VAL A 296 13.12 -23.58 5.89
C VAL A 296 13.02 -23.90 4.41
N MET A 297 14.15 -24.17 3.78
CA MET A 297 14.16 -24.96 2.55
C MET A 297 13.53 -26.27 2.96
N GLN A 298 12.24 -26.43 2.65
CA GLN A 298 11.62 -27.75 2.67
C GLN A 298 12.50 -28.62 1.80
N SER A 299 13.25 -29.46 2.49
CA SER A 299 14.16 -30.42 1.85
C SER A 299 13.34 -31.20 0.84
N ALA A 300 13.86 -31.26 -0.37
CA ALA A 300 13.33 -32.03 -1.49
C ALA A 300 13.35 -33.55 -1.20
N GLU A 301 13.46 -33.96 0.04
CA GLU A 301 13.63 -35.36 0.50
C GLU A 301 12.33 -36.05 0.90
N GLU A 302 11.17 -35.39 0.85
CA GLU A 302 9.88 -36.09 1.07
C GLU A 302 9.11 -36.38 -0.21
N ARG A 303 9.79 -36.51 -1.35
CA ARG A 303 9.23 -37.05 -2.59
C ARG A 303 10.11 -38.18 -3.11
N VAL A 304 10.15 -39.28 -2.41
CA VAL A 304 10.46 -40.61 -2.98
C VAL A 304 9.37 -41.58 -2.54
#